data_e0492f5d702236fc10f148ab4ff65645
#
_entry.id   e0492f5d702236fc10f148ab4ff65645
#
_cell.length_a   1.000
_cell.length_b   1.000
_cell.length_c   1.000
_cell.angle_alpha   90.00
_cell.angle_beta   90.00
_cell.angle_gamma   90.00
#
_symmetry.space_group_name_H-M   'P 1'
#
loop_
_entity.id
_entity.type
_entity.pdbx_description
1 polymer ?
#
loop_
_entity_poly.entity_id
_entity_poly.type
_entity_poly.pdbx_seq_one_letter_code
_entity_poly.pdbx_strand_id
1 'polypeptide(L)'
;MVKDGLYDKVPKPEVLVASHVIPLYPAGAASARAGRRMAGTDQMDVIIHGVGGHGSAPQLAKDPVVMGAMAVLGYQTLISRTVDPQEPAVVTVGAFQSGNVNNVIPDSATLKLNLRWFDPKVRDQMVEGIKRITDGIAVAADVPKDRMPKYVMKGHAGPVVNDDQASRRAETALKLALGRDKALPGLPPVMGSEDFQNLAAPHPTTQILLIWIGCGPANVIEDMKKGVMLAANHNPKFQVELPAIAAGTKANASVLLELLKKD
;
A
#
# COMPACT_ATOMS: atom_id res chain seq x y z
N MET A 1 9.59 -17.00 1.87
CA MET A 1 9.40 -17.77 3.13
C MET A 1 8.32 -18.85 2.98
N VAL A 2 7.03 -18.51 2.69
CA VAL A 2 5.97 -19.54 2.56
C VAL A 2 6.29 -20.55 1.45
N LYS A 3 6.65 -20.05 0.25
CA LYS A 3 7.06 -20.90 -0.89
C LYS A 3 8.33 -21.73 -0.64
N ASP A 4 9.12 -21.34 0.35
CA ASP A 4 10.36 -22.02 0.74
C ASP A 4 10.13 -23.03 1.89
N GLY A 5 8.88 -23.41 2.14
CA GLY A 5 8.51 -24.43 3.12
C GLY A 5 8.52 -23.93 4.56
N LEU A 6 8.10 -22.67 4.83
CA LEU A 6 8.02 -22.15 6.18
C LEU A 6 7.18 -23.08 7.08
N TYR A 7 6.00 -23.46 6.63
CA TYR A 7 5.06 -24.26 7.43
C TYR A 7 5.34 -25.77 7.41
N ASP A 8 6.39 -26.20 6.71
CA ASP A 8 6.95 -27.55 6.90
C ASP A 8 7.87 -27.62 8.13
N LYS A 9 8.32 -26.45 8.62
CA LYS A 9 9.30 -26.33 9.73
C LYS A 9 8.70 -25.76 11.00
N VAL A 10 7.61 -25.02 10.91
CA VAL A 10 6.92 -24.41 12.05
C VAL A 10 5.41 -24.68 11.98
N PRO A 11 4.73 -24.82 13.13
CA PRO A 11 3.29 -25.02 13.15
C PRO A 11 2.55 -23.80 12.57
N LYS A 12 1.34 -24.04 12.06
CA LYS A 12 0.42 -23.00 11.66
C LYS A 12 0.11 -22.07 12.85
N PRO A 13 0.29 -20.75 12.71
CA PRO A 13 -0.05 -19.82 13.78
C PRO A 13 -1.57 -19.60 13.88
N GLU A 14 -2.08 -19.49 15.09
CA GLU A 14 -3.45 -19.01 15.34
C GLU A 14 -3.54 -17.49 15.13
N VAL A 15 -2.50 -16.77 15.59
CA VAL A 15 -2.38 -15.30 15.43
C VAL A 15 -1.01 -14.95 14.87
N LEU A 16 -0.97 -14.15 13.81
CA LEU A 16 0.23 -13.48 13.32
C LEU A 16 0.29 -12.07 13.90
N VAL A 17 1.35 -11.78 14.64
CA VAL A 17 1.57 -10.48 15.26
C VAL A 17 2.76 -9.80 14.60
N ALA A 18 2.57 -8.55 14.20
CA ALA A 18 3.65 -7.66 13.80
C ALA A 18 3.54 -6.33 14.52
N SER A 19 4.65 -5.61 14.63
CA SER A 19 4.65 -4.23 15.11
C SER A 19 5.39 -3.32 14.15
N HIS A 20 4.86 -2.12 13.97
CA HIS A 20 5.44 -1.10 13.12
C HIS A 20 5.58 0.20 13.88
N VAL A 21 6.74 0.86 13.78
CA VAL A 21 6.96 2.16 14.40
C VAL A 21 6.27 3.27 13.63
N ILE A 22 5.71 4.25 14.34
CA ILE A 22 5.05 5.38 13.71
C ILE A 22 5.37 6.69 14.44
N PRO A 23 5.90 7.71 13.74
CA PRO A 23 6.26 8.99 14.36
C PRO A 23 5.06 9.86 14.73
N LEU A 24 3.86 9.52 14.25
CA LEU A 24 2.62 10.26 14.56
C LEU A 24 2.08 9.99 15.97
N TYR A 25 2.68 9.06 16.70
CA TYR A 25 2.44 8.82 18.12
C TYR A 25 3.67 9.14 18.94
N PRO A 26 3.50 9.70 20.16
CA PRO A 26 4.62 9.92 21.05
C PRO A 26 5.29 8.60 21.45
N ALA A 27 6.60 8.65 21.68
CA ALA A 27 7.34 7.48 22.17
C ALA A 27 6.74 6.99 23.51
N GLY A 28 6.57 5.70 23.61
CA GLY A 28 5.91 5.08 24.77
C GLY A 28 4.43 4.79 24.59
N ALA A 29 3.80 5.29 23.53
CA ALA A 29 2.42 4.96 23.18
C ALA A 29 2.35 3.78 22.21
N ALA A 30 1.23 3.04 22.25
CA ALA A 30 0.95 1.95 21.31
C ALA A 30 -0.54 1.84 21.01
N SER A 31 -0.88 1.17 19.91
CA SER A 31 -2.26 0.89 19.52
C SER A 31 -2.37 -0.41 18.75
N ALA A 32 -3.40 -1.20 19.08
CA ALA A 32 -3.75 -2.46 18.41
C ALA A 32 -5.20 -2.44 17.87
N ARG A 33 -5.67 -1.27 17.43
CA ARG A 33 -7.05 -1.07 16.97
C ARG A 33 -7.45 -2.12 15.93
N ALA A 34 -8.68 -2.63 16.04
CA ALA A 34 -9.30 -3.56 15.11
C ALA A 34 -9.60 -2.96 13.72
N GLY A 35 -9.86 -3.83 12.75
CA GLY A 35 -10.27 -3.48 11.41
C GLY A 35 -9.14 -3.03 10.49
N ARG A 36 -9.45 -2.31 9.43
CA ARG A 36 -8.50 -1.82 8.41
C ARG A 36 -7.36 -1.03 9.04
N ARG A 37 -6.09 -1.41 8.76
CA ARG A 37 -4.89 -0.76 9.31
C ARG A 37 -4.00 -0.17 8.22
N MET A 38 -3.59 -1.00 7.24
CA MET A 38 -2.75 -0.60 6.12
C MET A 38 -3.33 -1.11 4.81
N ALA A 39 -3.21 -0.30 3.76
CA ALA A 39 -3.75 -0.64 2.45
C ALA A 39 -3.01 -1.82 1.82
N GLY A 40 -3.72 -2.56 0.99
CA GLY A 40 -3.11 -3.43 0.00
C GLY A 40 -2.40 -2.62 -1.08
N THR A 41 -1.47 -3.26 -1.78
CA THR A 41 -0.71 -2.65 -2.86
C THR A 41 -0.57 -3.59 -4.05
N ASP A 42 -0.66 -3.03 -5.25
CA ASP A 42 -0.20 -3.67 -6.48
C ASP A 42 0.79 -2.76 -7.20
N GLN A 43 1.79 -3.38 -7.83
CA GLN A 43 2.70 -2.72 -8.77
C GLN A 43 2.43 -3.29 -10.15
N MET A 44 2.19 -2.42 -11.13
CA MET A 44 1.87 -2.81 -12.50
C MET A 44 2.64 -1.96 -13.49
N ASP A 45 3.28 -2.61 -14.46
CA ASP A 45 3.81 -1.93 -15.63
C ASP A 45 2.77 -2.03 -16.77
N VAL A 46 2.42 -0.89 -17.36
CA VAL A 46 1.59 -0.78 -18.56
C VAL A 46 2.51 -0.38 -19.72
N ILE A 47 2.63 -1.26 -20.70
CA ILE A 47 3.46 -1.04 -21.88
C ILE A 47 2.53 -0.72 -23.05
N ILE A 48 2.57 0.52 -23.49
CA ILE A 48 1.78 1.02 -24.61
C ILE A 48 2.68 0.95 -25.85
N HIS A 49 2.38 0.07 -26.76
CA HIS A 49 3.07 0.00 -28.04
C HIS A 49 2.46 1.02 -29.02
N GLY A 50 3.31 1.70 -29.74
CA GLY A 50 2.95 2.58 -30.83
C GLY A 50 3.56 2.10 -32.16
N VAL A 51 3.64 2.97 -33.13
CA VAL A 51 4.44 2.82 -34.35
C VAL A 51 5.36 4.03 -34.39
N GLY A 52 6.66 3.78 -34.24
CA GLY A 52 7.67 4.83 -34.25
C GLY A 52 7.79 5.50 -35.62
N GLY A 53 8.29 6.74 -35.63
CA GLY A 53 8.42 7.49 -36.87
C GLY A 53 9.17 8.81 -36.72
N HIS A 54 9.34 9.54 -37.84
CA HIS A 54 9.94 10.85 -37.83
C HIS A 54 8.96 11.89 -37.23
N GLY A 55 9.41 12.73 -36.30
CA GLY A 55 8.57 13.69 -35.59
C GLY A 55 7.86 14.70 -36.49
N SER A 56 8.38 14.95 -37.71
CA SER A 56 7.74 15.83 -38.71
C SER A 56 6.68 15.11 -39.57
N ALA A 57 6.53 13.78 -39.47
CA ALA A 57 5.57 12.97 -40.22
C ALA A 57 4.68 12.13 -39.30
N PRO A 58 3.95 12.72 -38.34
CA PRO A 58 3.18 12.00 -37.32
C PRO A 58 2.04 11.18 -37.91
N GLN A 59 1.54 11.52 -39.10
CA GLN A 59 0.49 10.76 -39.80
C GLN A 59 0.94 9.34 -40.21
N LEU A 60 2.25 9.06 -40.24
CA LEU A 60 2.82 7.73 -40.53
C LEU A 60 3.14 6.93 -39.26
N ALA A 61 2.85 7.49 -38.08
CA ALA A 61 3.17 6.91 -36.79
C ALA A 61 1.92 6.69 -35.93
N LYS A 62 2.08 5.96 -34.83
CA LYS A 62 1.11 5.89 -33.72
C LYS A 62 1.86 6.26 -32.46
N ASP A 63 1.64 7.46 -31.95
CA ASP A 63 2.48 8.05 -30.91
C ASP A 63 2.15 7.50 -29.50
N PRO A 64 3.02 6.68 -28.90
CA PRO A 64 2.77 6.12 -27.57
C PRO A 64 2.95 7.15 -26.44
N VAL A 65 3.61 8.28 -26.69
CA VAL A 65 3.72 9.38 -25.71
C VAL A 65 2.37 10.05 -25.52
N VAL A 66 1.69 10.34 -26.62
CA VAL A 66 0.33 10.93 -26.57
C VAL A 66 -0.66 9.96 -25.93
N MET A 67 -0.63 8.69 -26.35
CA MET A 67 -1.49 7.65 -25.77
C MET A 67 -1.23 7.48 -24.26
N GLY A 68 0.03 7.48 -23.82
CA GLY A 68 0.41 7.40 -22.42
C GLY A 68 -0.07 8.58 -21.60
N ALA A 69 0.04 9.80 -22.14
CA ALA A 69 -0.47 11.01 -21.49
C ALA A 69 -2.01 10.95 -21.29
N MET A 70 -2.75 10.50 -22.30
CA MET A 70 -4.20 10.30 -22.20
C MET A 70 -4.53 9.21 -21.16
N ALA A 71 -3.76 8.11 -21.10
CA ALA A 71 -3.95 7.05 -20.11
C ALA A 71 -3.73 7.56 -18.69
N VAL A 72 -2.69 8.36 -18.43
CA VAL A 72 -2.44 8.99 -17.12
C VAL A 72 -3.65 9.79 -16.64
N LEU A 73 -4.24 10.63 -17.51
CA LEU A 73 -5.45 11.39 -17.20
C LEU A 73 -6.66 10.47 -16.97
N GLY A 74 -6.83 9.45 -17.83
CA GLY A 74 -7.90 8.47 -17.71
C GLY A 74 -7.87 7.70 -16.38
N TYR A 75 -6.70 7.35 -15.87
CA TYR A 75 -6.55 6.68 -14.58
C TYR A 75 -7.00 7.55 -13.40
N GLN A 76 -6.82 8.88 -13.49
CA GLN A 76 -7.35 9.77 -12.45
C GLN A 76 -8.89 9.81 -12.47
N THR A 77 -9.50 9.76 -13.65
CA THR A 77 -10.96 9.71 -13.76
C THR A 77 -11.54 8.38 -13.30
N LEU A 78 -10.81 7.28 -13.45
CA LEU A 78 -11.20 5.97 -12.90
C LEU A 78 -11.43 6.08 -11.39
N ILE A 79 -10.49 6.67 -10.65
CA ILE A 79 -10.62 6.85 -9.19
C ILE A 79 -11.72 7.84 -8.86
N SER A 80 -11.73 9.01 -9.51
CA SER A 80 -12.66 10.08 -9.12
C SER A 80 -14.10 9.91 -9.62
N ARG A 81 -14.36 9.01 -10.61
CA ARG A 81 -15.67 8.86 -11.25
C ARG A 81 -16.24 7.44 -11.27
N THR A 82 -15.44 6.43 -10.88
CA THR A 82 -15.86 5.02 -11.00
C THR A 82 -15.79 4.31 -9.66
N VAL A 83 -14.76 4.57 -8.84
CA VAL A 83 -14.65 4.02 -7.48
C VAL A 83 -15.61 4.79 -6.57
N ASP A 84 -16.27 4.07 -5.66
CA ASP A 84 -17.11 4.69 -4.63
C ASP A 84 -16.26 5.69 -3.81
N PRO A 85 -16.67 6.95 -3.68
CA PRO A 85 -15.92 7.96 -2.94
C PRO A 85 -15.75 7.65 -1.44
N GLN A 86 -16.50 6.69 -0.88
CA GLN A 86 -16.32 6.20 0.48
C GLN A 86 -15.24 5.12 0.60
N GLU A 87 -14.80 4.52 -0.51
CA GLU A 87 -13.74 3.51 -0.52
C GLU A 87 -12.38 4.14 -0.84
N PRO A 88 -11.40 4.03 0.09
CA PRO A 88 -10.06 4.55 -0.16
C PRO A 88 -9.39 3.81 -1.31
N ALA A 89 -9.01 4.55 -2.35
CA ALA A 89 -8.30 4.01 -3.50
C ALA A 89 -7.30 5.04 -4.05
N VAL A 90 -6.11 4.58 -4.47
CA VAL A 90 -5.09 5.44 -5.07
C VAL A 90 -4.49 4.76 -6.28
N VAL A 91 -4.39 5.50 -7.39
CA VAL A 91 -3.56 5.15 -8.55
C VAL A 91 -2.46 6.20 -8.69
N THR A 92 -1.22 5.76 -8.58
CA THR A 92 -0.05 6.60 -8.82
C THR A 92 0.67 6.12 -10.06
N VAL A 93 0.95 7.04 -11.01
CA VAL A 93 1.92 6.79 -12.09
C VAL A 93 3.28 7.29 -11.59
N GLY A 94 4.08 6.36 -11.07
CA GLY A 94 5.39 6.67 -10.49
C GLY A 94 6.48 6.93 -11.53
N ALA A 95 6.32 6.40 -12.75
CA ALA A 95 7.21 6.69 -13.87
C ALA A 95 6.45 6.62 -15.20
N PHE A 96 6.86 7.48 -16.12
CA PHE A 96 6.47 7.47 -17.52
C PHE A 96 7.76 7.54 -18.34
N GLN A 97 8.08 6.48 -19.05
CA GLN A 97 9.34 6.35 -19.80
C GLN A 97 9.05 6.10 -21.27
N SER A 98 9.54 6.98 -22.14
CA SER A 98 9.37 6.85 -23.58
C SER A 98 10.36 7.76 -24.32
N GLY A 99 10.91 7.28 -25.44
CA GLY A 99 11.79 8.04 -26.31
C GLY A 99 13.10 8.54 -25.68
N ASN A 100 14.03 9.01 -26.53
CA ASN A 100 15.32 9.53 -26.09
C ASN A 100 15.74 10.80 -26.81
N VAL A 101 15.08 11.14 -27.92
CA VAL A 101 15.44 12.27 -28.77
C VAL A 101 14.21 13.05 -29.22
N ASN A 102 14.35 14.32 -29.50
CA ASN A 102 13.26 15.26 -29.72
C ASN A 102 12.57 15.18 -31.09
N ASN A 103 13.17 14.55 -32.09
CA ASN A 103 12.68 14.49 -33.48
C ASN A 103 12.23 13.08 -33.93
N VAL A 104 12.11 12.14 -33.00
CA VAL A 104 11.66 10.75 -33.25
C VAL A 104 10.48 10.42 -32.38
N ILE A 105 9.37 10.00 -32.97
CA ILE A 105 8.25 9.36 -32.26
C ILE A 105 8.70 7.96 -31.86
N PRO A 106 8.71 7.62 -30.58
CA PRO A 106 9.18 6.31 -30.11
C PRO A 106 8.23 5.15 -30.47
N ASP A 107 8.71 3.94 -30.30
CA ASP A 107 7.96 2.73 -30.60
C ASP A 107 7.10 2.22 -29.43
N SER A 108 7.38 2.70 -28.21
CA SER A 108 6.63 2.34 -27.00
C SER A 108 6.77 3.36 -25.90
N ALA A 109 5.80 3.34 -24.98
CA ALA A 109 5.85 4.02 -23.68
C ALA A 109 5.57 3.03 -22.56
N THR A 110 6.27 3.14 -21.43
CA THR A 110 6.05 2.34 -20.23
C THR A 110 5.61 3.23 -19.09
N LEU A 111 4.43 2.95 -18.54
CA LEU A 111 3.92 3.56 -17.32
C LEU A 111 4.11 2.57 -16.16
N LYS A 112 4.76 3.01 -15.07
CA LYS A 112 4.91 2.21 -13.85
C LYS A 112 3.91 2.69 -12.82
N LEU A 113 2.96 1.83 -12.49
CA LEU A 113 1.83 2.15 -11.62
C LEU A 113 2.02 1.55 -10.23
N ASN A 114 1.56 2.28 -9.23
CA ASN A 114 1.32 1.76 -7.89
C ASN A 114 -0.16 1.98 -7.53
N LEU A 115 -0.83 0.89 -7.17
CA LEU A 115 -2.23 0.87 -6.75
C LEU A 115 -2.31 0.66 -5.25
N ARG A 116 -3.26 1.35 -4.59
CA ARG A 116 -3.55 1.18 -3.15
C ARG A 116 -5.05 1.00 -2.96
N TRP A 117 -5.44 0.06 -2.10
CA TRP A 117 -6.83 -0.35 -1.91
C TRP A 117 -7.02 -1.08 -0.58
N PHE A 118 -8.27 -1.14 -0.10
CA PHE A 118 -8.63 -1.98 1.05
C PHE A 118 -9.59 -3.11 0.66
N ASP A 119 -10.51 -2.87 -0.26
CA ASP A 119 -11.44 -3.88 -0.74
C ASP A 119 -10.90 -4.54 -2.02
N PRO A 120 -10.81 -5.89 -2.07
CA PRO A 120 -10.42 -6.61 -3.28
C PRO A 120 -11.29 -6.27 -4.50
N LYS A 121 -12.58 -5.98 -4.31
CA LYS A 121 -13.47 -5.58 -5.41
C LYS A 121 -13.04 -4.24 -6.02
N VAL A 122 -12.64 -3.28 -5.17
CA VAL A 122 -12.09 -1.99 -5.62
C VAL A 122 -10.79 -2.20 -6.38
N ARG A 123 -9.91 -3.08 -5.88
CA ARG A 123 -8.69 -3.48 -6.59
C ARG A 123 -8.98 -4.00 -8.00
N ASP A 124 -9.89 -4.96 -8.11
CA ASP A 124 -10.22 -5.56 -9.40
C ASP A 124 -10.85 -4.52 -10.34
N GLN A 125 -11.71 -3.64 -9.83
CA GLN A 125 -12.28 -2.51 -10.57
C GLN A 125 -11.18 -1.57 -11.08
N MET A 126 -10.14 -1.29 -10.29
CA MET A 126 -9.00 -0.46 -10.68
C MET A 126 -8.18 -1.15 -11.79
N VAL A 127 -7.82 -2.42 -11.61
CA VAL A 127 -7.01 -3.17 -12.58
C VAL A 127 -7.73 -3.29 -13.93
N GLU A 128 -8.99 -3.68 -13.91
CA GLU A 128 -9.78 -3.80 -15.14
C GLU A 128 -10.11 -2.44 -15.77
N GLY A 129 -10.29 -1.41 -14.95
CA GLY A 129 -10.45 -0.03 -15.41
C GLY A 129 -9.21 0.51 -16.14
N ILE A 130 -8.00 0.24 -15.60
CA ILE A 130 -6.73 0.60 -16.23
C ILE A 130 -6.61 -0.07 -17.60
N LYS A 131 -6.87 -1.37 -17.68
CA LYS A 131 -6.84 -2.11 -18.95
C LYS A 131 -7.83 -1.53 -19.95
N ARG A 132 -9.10 -1.39 -19.56
CA ARG A 132 -10.16 -0.87 -20.44
C ARG A 132 -9.85 0.52 -20.98
N ILE A 133 -9.32 1.43 -20.13
CA ILE A 133 -8.94 2.78 -20.56
C ILE A 133 -7.79 2.72 -21.57
N THR A 134 -6.74 1.96 -21.25
CA THR A 134 -5.54 1.90 -22.12
C THR A 134 -5.85 1.22 -23.44
N ASP A 135 -6.60 0.11 -23.42
CA ASP A 135 -7.02 -0.58 -24.65
C ASP A 135 -7.92 0.32 -25.51
N GLY A 136 -8.86 1.05 -24.87
CA GLY A 136 -9.73 2.01 -25.57
C GLY A 136 -8.93 3.13 -26.26
N ILE A 137 -7.88 3.65 -25.60
CA ILE A 137 -6.98 4.65 -26.19
C ILE A 137 -6.20 4.06 -27.37
N ALA A 138 -5.69 2.84 -27.23
CA ALA A 138 -4.97 2.18 -28.32
C ALA A 138 -5.86 1.94 -29.55
N VAL A 139 -7.11 1.50 -29.31
CA VAL A 139 -8.12 1.34 -30.39
C VAL A 139 -8.43 2.70 -31.05
N ALA A 140 -8.65 3.76 -30.26
CA ALA A 140 -8.92 5.10 -30.77
C ALA A 140 -7.74 5.68 -31.58
N ALA A 141 -6.51 5.28 -31.27
CA ALA A 141 -5.29 5.65 -32.00
C ALA A 141 -5.04 4.76 -33.22
N ASP A 142 -5.92 3.79 -33.50
CA ASP A 142 -5.77 2.81 -34.58
C ASP A 142 -4.43 2.03 -34.51
N VAL A 143 -4.08 1.57 -33.30
CA VAL A 143 -2.89 0.73 -33.07
C VAL A 143 -3.14 -0.65 -33.67
N PRO A 144 -2.16 -1.24 -34.40
CA PRO A 144 -2.29 -2.59 -34.95
C PRO A 144 -2.62 -3.62 -33.87
N LYS A 145 -3.47 -4.60 -34.19
CA LYS A 145 -3.97 -5.61 -33.23
C LYS A 145 -2.86 -6.42 -32.55
N ASP A 146 -1.76 -6.65 -33.23
CA ASP A 146 -0.57 -7.35 -32.71
C ASP A 146 0.30 -6.47 -31.80
N ARG A 147 -0.03 -5.18 -31.71
CA ARG A 147 0.67 -4.15 -30.88
C ARG A 147 -0.18 -3.59 -29.76
N MET A 148 -1.27 -4.23 -29.40
CA MET A 148 -2.09 -3.79 -28.27
C MET A 148 -1.29 -3.74 -26.97
N PRO A 149 -1.70 -2.90 -25.99
CA PRO A 149 -1.00 -2.71 -24.73
C PRO A 149 -0.75 -4.02 -23.97
N LYS A 150 0.37 -4.08 -23.21
CA LYS A 150 0.71 -5.20 -22.33
C LYS A 150 0.69 -4.75 -20.87
N TYR A 151 0.23 -5.65 -20.01
CA TYR A 151 0.08 -5.42 -18.57
C TYR A 151 0.91 -6.44 -17.80
N VAL A 152 1.85 -5.97 -16.99
CA VAL A 152 2.76 -6.83 -16.23
C VAL A 152 2.64 -6.51 -14.74
N MET A 153 2.03 -7.44 -14.00
CA MET A 153 2.01 -7.35 -12.52
C MET A 153 3.40 -7.65 -11.98
N LYS A 154 3.93 -6.77 -11.12
CA LYS A 154 5.29 -6.87 -10.55
C LYS A 154 5.28 -7.27 -9.09
N GLY A 155 4.37 -6.74 -8.31
CA GLY A 155 4.29 -7.00 -6.89
C GLY A 155 2.86 -6.87 -6.38
N HIS A 156 2.56 -7.57 -5.28
CA HIS A 156 1.26 -7.59 -4.65
C HIS A 156 1.40 -7.86 -3.15
N ALA A 157 0.66 -7.09 -2.34
CA ALA A 157 0.38 -7.43 -0.95
C ALA A 157 -1.07 -7.06 -0.64
N GLY A 158 -1.79 -7.94 0.07
CA GLY A 158 -3.14 -7.67 0.54
C GLY A 158 -3.17 -6.58 1.62
N PRO A 159 -4.34 -6.06 1.99
CA PRO A 159 -4.47 -5.11 3.08
C PRO A 159 -4.21 -5.79 4.43
N VAL A 160 -3.71 -5.01 5.39
CA VAL A 160 -3.66 -5.42 6.80
C VAL A 160 -4.99 -5.06 7.45
N VAL A 161 -5.70 -6.08 7.90
CA VAL A 161 -6.95 -5.96 8.64
C VAL A 161 -6.78 -6.70 9.96
N ASN A 162 -6.72 -5.94 11.06
CA ASN A 162 -6.60 -6.54 12.38
C ASN A 162 -7.89 -7.27 12.75
N ASP A 163 -7.74 -8.49 13.26
CA ASP A 163 -8.83 -9.28 13.81
C ASP A 163 -9.42 -8.63 15.06
N ASP A 164 -10.74 -8.67 15.20
CA ASP A 164 -11.46 -8.02 16.29
C ASP A 164 -11.17 -8.64 17.66
N GLN A 165 -11.06 -9.96 17.75
CA GLN A 165 -10.81 -10.66 19.01
C GLN A 165 -9.36 -10.46 19.45
N ALA A 166 -8.40 -10.68 18.55
CA ALA A 166 -6.99 -10.44 18.82
C ALA A 166 -6.73 -8.98 19.22
N SER A 167 -7.39 -8.03 18.56
CA SER A 167 -7.28 -6.60 18.89
C SER A 167 -7.80 -6.27 20.28
N ARG A 168 -8.97 -6.76 20.67
CA ARG A 168 -9.52 -6.54 22.03
C ARG A 168 -8.61 -7.07 23.12
N ARG A 169 -8.04 -8.27 22.94
CA ARG A 169 -7.05 -8.85 23.87
C ARG A 169 -5.80 -7.99 23.93
N ALA A 170 -5.26 -7.60 22.77
CA ALA A 170 -4.08 -6.75 22.68
C ALA A 170 -4.28 -5.38 23.32
N GLU A 171 -5.40 -4.72 23.06
CA GLU A 171 -5.71 -3.42 23.69
C GLU A 171 -5.80 -3.51 25.22
N THR A 172 -6.35 -4.60 25.75
CA THR A 172 -6.39 -4.85 27.19
C THR A 172 -4.98 -4.99 27.75
N ALA A 173 -4.13 -5.79 27.10
CA ALA A 173 -2.74 -5.96 27.49
C ALA A 173 -1.95 -4.66 27.44
N LEU A 174 -2.13 -3.85 26.39
CA LEU A 174 -1.49 -2.55 26.24
C LEU A 174 -1.90 -1.57 27.36
N LYS A 175 -3.20 -1.51 27.70
CA LYS A 175 -3.70 -0.65 28.80
C LYS A 175 -3.10 -1.03 30.16
N LEU A 176 -2.95 -2.33 30.42
CA LEU A 176 -2.32 -2.82 31.65
C LEU A 176 -0.81 -2.57 31.68
N ALA A 177 -0.13 -2.75 30.56
CA ALA A 177 1.32 -2.66 30.47
C ALA A 177 1.83 -1.22 30.41
N LEU A 178 1.21 -0.37 29.60
CA LEU A 178 1.68 0.98 29.31
C LEU A 178 0.94 2.09 30.07
N GLY A 179 -0.25 1.79 30.59
CA GLY A 179 -1.21 2.76 31.11
C GLY A 179 -2.23 3.17 30.07
N ARG A 180 -3.42 3.60 30.54
CA ARG A 180 -4.55 3.96 29.66
C ARG A 180 -4.28 5.16 28.76
N ASP A 181 -3.49 6.09 29.21
CA ASP A 181 -3.06 7.30 28.50
C ASP A 181 -2.12 7.01 27.33
N LYS A 182 -1.39 5.90 27.39
CA LYS A 182 -0.44 5.44 26.35
C LYS A 182 -0.99 4.35 25.43
N ALA A 183 -2.07 3.67 25.82
CA ALA A 183 -2.81 2.76 24.96
C ALA A 183 -3.80 3.57 24.12
N LEU A 184 -3.35 4.07 22.98
CA LEU A 184 -4.11 5.02 22.16
C LEU A 184 -5.22 4.32 21.36
N PRO A 185 -6.33 5.03 21.04
CA PRO A 185 -7.46 4.46 20.31
C PRO A 185 -7.16 4.08 18.86
N GLY A 186 -5.99 4.42 18.37
CA GLY A 186 -5.53 4.11 17.02
C GLY A 186 -5.78 5.22 16.01
N LEU A 187 -4.84 5.34 15.08
CA LEU A 187 -4.97 6.19 13.91
C LEU A 187 -6.03 5.64 12.95
N PRO A 188 -6.64 6.47 12.11
CA PRO A 188 -7.34 5.99 10.92
C PRO A 188 -6.46 5.04 10.09
N PRO A 189 -7.07 4.19 9.24
CA PRO A 189 -6.31 3.39 8.30
C PRO A 189 -5.37 4.26 7.44
N VAL A 190 -4.17 3.75 7.15
CA VAL A 190 -3.18 4.45 6.32
C VAL A 190 -3.04 3.78 4.96
N MET A 191 -2.70 4.58 3.93
CA MET A 191 -2.47 4.07 2.57
C MET A 191 -1.07 3.45 2.36
N GLY A 192 -0.23 3.39 3.42
CA GLY A 192 0.95 2.54 3.48
C GLY A 192 0.57 1.06 3.41
N SER A 193 1.51 0.20 3.03
CA SER A 193 1.30 -1.26 2.94
C SER A 193 2.36 -2.02 3.70
N GLU A 194 2.01 -3.24 4.09
CA GLU A 194 2.85 -4.23 4.73
C GLU A 194 2.71 -5.58 4.02
N ASP A 195 3.60 -6.53 4.32
CA ASP A 195 3.57 -7.84 3.68
C ASP A 195 3.54 -9.04 4.67
N PHE A 196 3.66 -8.80 5.98
CA PHE A 196 3.65 -9.89 6.97
C PHE A 196 2.35 -10.71 6.95
N GLN A 197 1.21 -10.09 6.64
CA GLN A 197 -0.09 -10.77 6.51
C GLN A 197 -0.10 -11.82 5.40
N ASN A 198 0.81 -11.73 4.42
CA ASN A 198 0.96 -12.75 3.38
C ASN A 198 1.43 -14.09 3.94
N LEU A 199 2.01 -14.12 5.13
CA LEU A 199 2.34 -15.35 5.85
C LEU A 199 1.08 -16.14 6.23
N ALA A 200 -0.07 -15.47 6.40
CA ALA A 200 -1.35 -16.12 6.65
C ALA A 200 -2.03 -16.66 5.39
N ALA A 201 -1.57 -16.32 4.19
CA ALA A 201 -2.24 -16.69 2.94
C ALA A 201 -2.59 -18.18 2.79
N PRO A 202 -1.74 -19.14 3.22
CA PRO A 202 -2.10 -20.56 3.22
C PRO A 202 -3.11 -20.95 4.32
N HIS A 203 -3.37 -20.08 5.26
CA HIS A 203 -4.16 -20.31 6.45
C HIS A 203 -5.16 -19.18 6.71
N PRO A 204 -6.29 -19.15 5.99
CA PRO A 204 -7.24 -18.03 6.03
C PRO A 204 -7.94 -17.81 7.38
N THR A 205 -7.83 -18.78 8.31
CA THR A 205 -8.34 -18.67 9.68
C THR A 205 -7.34 -18.08 10.67
N THR A 206 -6.09 -17.80 10.24
CA THR A 206 -5.09 -17.15 11.07
C THR A 206 -5.48 -15.69 11.28
N GLN A 207 -5.60 -15.28 12.54
CA GLN A 207 -5.88 -13.90 12.91
C GLN A 207 -4.66 -13.01 12.62
N ILE A 208 -4.89 -11.80 12.13
CA ILE A 208 -3.85 -10.81 11.84
C ILE A 208 -3.90 -9.72 12.89
N LEU A 209 -2.76 -9.33 13.43
CA LEU A 209 -2.63 -8.26 14.39
C LEU A 209 -1.39 -7.40 14.12
N LEU A 210 -1.59 -6.17 13.67
CA LEU A 210 -0.57 -5.13 13.59
C LEU A 210 -0.68 -4.20 14.79
N ILE A 211 0.44 -4.01 15.50
CA ILE A 211 0.57 -3.07 16.61
C ILE A 211 1.35 -1.85 16.14
N TRP A 212 0.76 -0.67 16.23
CA TRP A 212 1.48 0.58 16.07
C TRP A 212 2.24 0.94 17.34
N ILE A 213 3.55 1.21 17.21
CA ILE A 213 4.43 1.66 18.30
C ILE A 213 4.81 3.12 18.02
N GLY A 214 4.43 4.01 18.93
CA GLY A 214 4.79 5.42 18.85
C GLY A 214 6.29 5.63 19.02
N CYS A 215 6.87 6.41 18.11
CA CYS A 215 8.30 6.75 18.15
C CYS A 215 8.58 8.25 17.95
N GLY A 216 7.54 9.07 17.89
CA GLY A 216 7.65 10.51 17.75
C GLY A 216 7.92 11.24 19.09
N PRO A 217 8.21 12.56 19.04
CA PRO A 217 8.40 13.38 20.22
C PRO A 217 7.13 13.46 21.08
N ALA A 218 7.29 13.84 22.36
CA ALA A 218 6.18 13.87 23.32
C ALA A 218 5.01 14.80 22.90
N ASN A 219 5.31 15.89 22.21
CA ASN A 219 4.36 16.90 21.75
C ASN A 219 3.83 16.66 20.32
N VAL A 220 4.15 15.51 19.70
CA VAL A 220 3.84 15.23 18.29
C VAL A 220 2.37 15.47 17.92
N ILE A 221 1.44 15.08 18.80
CA ILE A 221 -0.01 15.22 18.52
C ILE A 221 -0.41 16.71 18.49
N GLU A 222 0.16 17.54 19.38
CA GLU A 222 -0.10 18.97 19.40
C GLU A 222 0.51 19.69 18.21
N ASP A 223 1.73 19.30 17.82
CA ASP A 223 2.42 19.86 16.66
C ASP A 223 1.66 19.54 15.36
N MET A 224 1.16 18.32 15.22
CA MET A 224 0.30 17.95 14.07
C MET A 224 -0.97 18.82 14.01
N LYS A 225 -1.62 19.08 15.14
CA LYS A 225 -2.79 19.97 15.18
C LYS A 225 -2.46 21.40 14.77
N LYS A 226 -1.23 21.84 14.97
CA LYS A 226 -0.70 23.16 14.55
C LYS A 226 -0.21 23.16 13.10
N GLY A 227 -0.32 22.03 12.37
CA GLY A 227 0.15 21.89 10.99
C GLY A 227 1.66 21.70 10.85
N VAL A 228 2.38 21.41 11.94
CA VAL A 228 3.81 21.08 11.87
C VAL A 228 3.98 19.71 11.21
N MET A 229 4.67 19.68 10.08
CA MET A 229 4.96 18.44 9.36
C MET A 229 6.18 17.73 9.96
N LEU A 230 5.99 16.50 10.40
CA LEU A 230 7.05 15.62 10.88
C LEU A 230 7.69 14.84 9.75
N ALA A 231 8.95 14.46 9.93
CA ALA A 231 9.60 13.49 9.06
C ALA A 231 8.95 12.12 9.27
N ALA A 232 8.16 11.69 8.28
CA ALA A 232 7.53 10.37 8.29
C ALA A 232 8.56 9.25 8.04
N ASN A 233 8.14 8.00 8.21
CA ASN A 233 8.91 6.82 7.82
C ASN A 233 9.44 6.98 6.38
N HIS A 234 10.66 6.51 6.13
CA HIS A 234 11.41 6.64 4.86
C HIS A 234 11.90 8.06 4.53
N ASN A 235 11.64 9.07 5.36
CA ASN A 235 12.25 10.38 5.18
C ASN A 235 13.71 10.33 5.68
N PRO A 236 14.70 10.96 4.99
CA PRO A 236 16.10 11.00 5.46
C PRO A 236 16.29 11.65 6.84
N LYS A 237 15.33 12.47 7.27
CA LYS A 237 15.32 13.10 8.60
C LYS A 237 14.47 12.36 9.63
N PHE A 238 13.97 11.16 9.31
CA PHE A 238 13.22 10.35 10.24
C PHE A 238 14.06 9.98 11.45
N GLN A 239 13.54 10.23 12.64
CA GLN A 239 14.19 9.92 13.91
C GLN A 239 13.24 9.16 14.81
N VAL A 240 13.79 8.25 15.60
CA VAL A 240 13.09 7.48 16.61
C VAL A 240 13.51 7.99 17.99
N GLU A 241 12.54 8.42 18.78
CA GLU A 241 12.78 8.72 20.21
C GLU A 241 13.13 7.41 20.94
N LEU A 242 14.29 7.35 21.59
CA LEU A 242 14.83 6.13 22.20
C LEU A 242 13.90 5.41 23.18
N PRO A 243 13.05 6.12 23.99
CA PRO A 243 12.07 5.46 24.85
C PRO A 243 11.08 4.53 24.10
N ALA A 244 10.92 4.70 22.78
CA ALA A 244 10.10 3.81 21.96
C ALA A 244 10.59 2.37 21.96
N ILE A 245 11.90 2.15 22.09
CA ILE A 245 12.50 0.79 22.07
C ILE A 245 12.00 0.00 23.28
N ALA A 246 12.17 0.53 24.48
CA ALA A 246 11.72 -0.14 25.71
C ALA A 246 10.20 -0.30 25.77
N ALA A 247 9.44 0.73 25.35
CA ALA A 247 7.99 0.69 25.32
C ALA A 247 7.47 -0.33 24.29
N GLY A 248 8.06 -0.36 23.10
CA GLY A 248 7.72 -1.33 22.06
C GLY A 248 8.01 -2.77 22.48
N THR A 249 9.16 -3.01 23.13
CA THR A 249 9.48 -4.32 23.71
C THR A 249 8.44 -4.75 24.75
N LYS A 250 8.09 -3.84 25.67
CA LYS A 250 7.07 -4.09 26.71
C LYS A 250 5.69 -4.35 26.11
N ALA A 251 5.29 -3.55 25.10
CA ALA A 251 4.03 -3.71 24.39
C ALA A 251 3.94 -5.09 23.73
N ASN A 252 4.94 -5.46 22.94
CA ASN A 252 4.96 -6.76 22.25
C ASN A 252 4.95 -7.93 23.25
N ALA A 253 5.81 -7.91 24.26
CA ALA A 253 5.84 -8.98 25.26
C ALA A 253 4.49 -9.13 25.98
N SER A 254 3.86 -8.01 26.37
CA SER A 254 2.58 -8.05 27.08
C SER A 254 1.45 -8.57 26.20
N VAL A 255 1.41 -8.17 24.93
CA VAL A 255 0.41 -8.66 23.96
C VAL A 255 0.62 -10.16 23.69
N LEU A 256 1.85 -10.60 23.48
CA LEU A 256 2.13 -12.04 23.27
C LEU A 256 1.74 -12.88 24.47
N LEU A 257 2.09 -12.44 25.70
CA LEU A 257 1.68 -13.12 26.93
C LEU A 257 0.16 -13.21 27.07
N GLU A 258 -0.56 -12.15 26.70
CA GLU A 258 -2.03 -12.16 26.72
C GLU A 258 -2.62 -13.13 25.70
N LEU A 259 -2.09 -13.13 24.46
CA LEU A 259 -2.55 -14.02 23.40
C LEU A 259 -2.24 -15.50 23.66
N LEU A 260 -1.21 -15.80 24.48
CA LEU A 260 -0.85 -17.15 24.89
C LEU A 260 -1.65 -17.69 26.09
N LYS A 261 -2.43 -16.84 26.77
CA LYS A 261 -3.34 -17.34 27.82
C LYS A 261 -4.38 -18.26 27.19
N LYS A 262 -4.53 -19.44 27.79
CA LYS A 262 -5.67 -20.33 27.51
C LYS A 262 -6.92 -19.72 28.16
N ASP A 263 -8.03 -19.75 27.44
CA ASP A 263 -9.35 -19.39 27.97
C ASP A 263 -9.76 -20.38 29.10
#